data_b2e1db048c89f6fd0e140756b74ca713
#
_entry.id   b2e1db048c89f6fd0e140756b74ca713
#
_cell.length_a   1.000
_cell.length_b   1.000
_cell.length_c   1.000
_cell.angle_alpha   90.00
_cell.angle_beta   90.00
_cell.angle_gamma   90.00
#
_symmetry.space_group_name_H-M   'P 1'
#
loop_
_entity.id
_entity.type
_entity.pdbx_description
1 polymer ?
#
loop_
_entity_poly.entity_id
_entity_poly.type
_entity_poly.pdbx_seq_one_letter_code
_entity_poly.pdbx_strand_id
1 'polypeptide(L)'
;EVLTRKTPLSLNMNANKQNRAVAYVRVSSQRQVDEGVSIAAQTRRIKDYAKFKGLSLADEDIFVDEGISGGIPLWQRPQGGAMHRKMLREGIPHVLSLKIDRMFRMVSDALITVDELASEGFTLHVVDLHGEPVDTSSPTGRFFLTILAAMAEMERGLISERTQMGMDYLKKVHKQFTQ
;
A
#
# COMPACT_ATOMS: atom_id res chain seq x y z
N GLU A 1 -35.79 -35.84 -7.96
CA GLU A 1 -35.05 -34.56 -7.77
C GLU A 1 -34.33 -34.59 -6.42
N VAL A 2 -33.02 -34.91 -6.48
CA VAL A 2 -32.19 -35.04 -5.27
C VAL A 2 -31.55 -33.70 -5.02
N LEU A 3 -32.13 -32.93 -4.10
CA LEU A 3 -31.54 -31.73 -3.52
C LEU A 3 -30.28 -32.11 -2.73
N THR A 4 -29.09 -32.01 -3.35
CA THR A 4 -27.82 -32.10 -2.65
C THR A 4 -27.68 -30.91 -1.71
N ARG A 5 -28.02 -31.09 -0.44
CA ARG A 5 -27.70 -30.16 0.64
C ARG A 5 -26.18 -30.01 0.70
N LYS A 6 -25.66 -28.84 0.30
CA LYS A 6 -24.27 -28.49 0.55
C LYS A 6 -24.00 -28.53 2.05
N THR A 7 -23.10 -29.40 2.44
CA THR A 7 -22.72 -29.65 3.83
C THR A 7 -22.18 -28.33 4.47
N PRO A 8 -22.47 -28.05 5.75
CA PRO A 8 -22.03 -26.81 6.42
C PRO A 8 -20.51 -26.58 6.43
N LEU A 9 -19.70 -27.63 6.30
CA LEU A 9 -18.24 -27.57 6.24
C LEU A 9 -17.71 -26.88 4.97
N SER A 10 -18.35 -27.07 3.81
CA SER A 10 -17.90 -26.46 2.55
C SER A 10 -18.21 -24.95 2.48
N LEU A 11 -19.28 -24.52 3.12
CA LEU A 11 -19.62 -23.09 3.28
C LEU A 11 -18.66 -22.36 4.23
N ASN A 12 -18.24 -23.02 5.33
CA ASN A 12 -17.27 -22.46 6.28
C ASN A 12 -15.84 -22.35 5.69
N MET A 13 -15.42 -23.29 4.85
CA MET A 13 -14.10 -23.26 4.21
C MET A 13 -13.99 -22.12 3.17
N ASN A 14 -15.06 -21.82 2.44
CA ASN A 14 -15.08 -20.71 1.49
C ASN A 14 -15.16 -19.35 2.20
N ALA A 15 -15.96 -19.22 3.25
CA ALA A 15 -16.04 -18.01 4.06
C ALA A 15 -14.70 -17.69 4.76
N ASN A 16 -13.98 -18.72 5.22
CA ASN A 16 -12.68 -18.56 5.87
C ASN A 16 -11.58 -18.14 4.88
N LYS A 17 -11.67 -18.53 3.60
CA LYS A 17 -10.75 -18.06 2.55
C LYS A 17 -11.00 -16.60 2.18
N GLN A 18 -12.27 -16.19 2.15
CA GLN A 18 -12.64 -14.81 1.75
C GLN A 18 -12.23 -13.75 2.78
N ASN A 19 -12.01 -14.13 4.04
CA ASN A 19 -11.61 -13.20 5.10
C ASN A 19 -10.11 -13.27 5.43
N ARG A 20 -9.31 -14.07 4.69
CA ARG A 20 -7.85 -14.11 4.90
C ARG A 20 -7.19 -12.84 4.42
N ALA A 21 -6.19 -12.39 5.15
CA ALA A 21 -5.39 -11.23 4.82
C ALA A 21 -3.90 -11.53 4.93
N VAL A 22 -3.11 -10.83 4.13
CA VAL A 22 -1.66 -10.66 4.32
C VAL A 22 -1.38 -9.24 4.79
N ALA A 23 -0.24 -9.02 5.42
CA ALA A 23 0.20 -7.69 5.82
C ALA A 23 1.59 -7.38 5.28
N TYR A 24 1.79 -6.12 4.87
CA TYR A 24 3.09 -5.61 4.47
C TYR A 24 3.58 -4.52 5.43
N VAL A 25 4.80 -4.70 5.93
CA VAL A 25 5.48 -3.78 6.83
C VAL A 25 6.84 -3.42 6.23
N ARG A 26 7.21 -2.14 6.28
CA ARG A 26 8.53 -1.70 5.82
C ARG A 26 9.12 -0.65 6.76
N VAL A 27 10.40 -0.80 7.04
CA VAL A 27 11.22 0.22 7.71
C VAL A 27 12.46 0.50 6.88
N SER A 28 12.86 1.78 6.78
CA SER A 28 14.14 2.16 6.18
C SER A 28 15.19 2.29 7.29
N SER A 29 16.45 1.97 6.99
CA SER A 29 17.56 2.00 7.93
C SER A 29 17.76 3.36 8.63
N GLN A 30 17.37 4.47 7.99
CA GLN A 30 17.49 5.83 8.53
C GLN A 30 16.28 6.29 9.37
N ARG A 31 15.10 5.68 9.22
CA ARG A 31 13.87 6.14 9.89
C ARG A 31 13.48 5.36 11.15
N GLN A 32 14.27 4.37 11.55
CA GLN A 32 14.01 3.66 12.82
C GLN A 32 14.12 4.57 14.05
N VAL A 33 14.84 5.70 13.93
CA VAL A 33 15.14 6.60 15.06
C VAL A 33 14.15 7.77 15.14
N ASP A 34 13.65 8.30 14.01
CA ASP A 34 12.98 9.60 14.00
C ASP A 34 11.44 9.59 14.06
N GLU A 35 10.76 8.51 13.70
CA GLU A 35 9.29 8.51 13.61
C GLU A 35 8.57 7.57 14.60
N GLY A 36 9.27 6.90 15.49
CA GLY A 36 8.67 6.10 16.58
C GLY A 36 7.77 4.93 16.12
N VAL A 37 7.77 4.58 14.84
CA VAL A 37 6.90 3.52 14.30
C VAL A 37 7.73 2.27 14.02
N SER A 38 8.10 1.57 15.09
CA SER A 38 8.79 0.28 15.01
C SER A 38 7.96 -0.77 14.25
N ILE A 39 8.62 -1.81 13.73
CA ILE A 39 7.96 -2.98 13.11
C ILE A 39 6.86 -3.51 14.04
N ALA A 40 7.16 -3.65 15.33
CA ALA A 40 6.22 -4.13 16.32
C ALA A 40 4.98 -3.24 16.44
N ALA A 41 5.15 -1.91 16.45
CA ALA A 41 4.04 -0.97 16.52
C ALA A 41 3.20 -1.00 15.23
N GLN A 42 3.82 -1.08 14.05
CA GLN A 42 3.11 -1.24 12.78
C GLN A 42 2.29 -2.54 12.77
N THR A 43 2.92 -3.66 13.09
CA THR A 43 2.31 -4.99 13.15
C THR A 43 1.11 -5.02 14.11
N ARG A 44 1.25 -4.43 15.29
CA ARG A 44 0.17 -4.36 16.28
C ARG A 44 -1.04 -3.61 15.71
N ARG A 45 -0.85 -2.40 15.16
CA ARG A 45 -1.95 -1.61 14.59
C ARG A 45 -2.64 -2.32 13.43
N ILE A 46 -1.88 -3.01 12.58
CA ILE A 46 -2.43 -3.80 11.46
C ILE A 46 -3.26 -4.98 12.01
N LYS A 47 -2.79 -5.69 13.05
CA LYS A 47 -3.54 -6.79 13.68
C LYS A 47 -4.83 -6.30 14.34
N ASP A 48 -4.78 -5.17 15.03
CA ASP A 48 -5.96 -4.56 15.65
C ASP A 48 -7.02 -4.20 14.58
N TYR A 49 -6.58 -3.62 13.46
CA TYR A 49 -7.45 -3.32 12.33
C TYR A 49 -8.02 -4.59 11.68
N ALA A 50 -7.20 -5.61 11.43
CA ALA A 50 -7.65 -6.89 10.88
C ALA A 50 -8.76 -7.50 11.76
N LYS A 51 -8.55 -7.52 13.08
CA LYS A 51 -9.54 -7.99 14.05
C LYS A 51 -10.83 -7.17 13.99
N PHE A 52 -10.74 -5.84 13.94
CA PHE A 52 -11.89 -4.95 13.83
C PHE A 52 -12.71 -5.21 12.56
N LYS A 53 -12.03 -5.48 11.43
CA LYS A 53 -12.67 -5.80 10.13
C LYS A 53 -13.12 -7.26 10.00
N GLY A 54 -12.86 -8.11 10.99
CA GLY A 54 -13.16 -9.54 10.91
C GLY A 54 -12.27 -10.30 9.93
N LEU A 55 -11.08 -9.75 9.63
CA LEU A 55 -10.09 -10.38 8.77
C LEU A 55 -9.18 -11.32 9.56
N SER A 56 -8.86 -12.47 8.98
CA SER A 56 -7.92 -13.45 9.54
C SER A 56 -6.51 -13.16 9.04
N LEU A 57 -5.65 -12.66 9.92
CA LEU A 57 -4.24 -12.38 9.66
C LEU A 57 -3.37 -13.28 10.55
N ALA A 58 -2.71 -14.27 9.97
CA ALA A 58 -1.76 -15.12 10.67
C ALA A 58 -0.37 -14.46 10.76
N ASP A 59 0.46 -14.88 11.71
CA ASP A 59 1.80 -14.30 11.89
C ASP A 59 2.72 -14.59 10.69
N GLU A 60 2.58 -15.75 10.06
CA GLU A 60 3.28 -16.12 8.83
C GLU A 60 2.78 -15.40 7.57
N ASP A 61 1.70 -14.65 7.68
CA ASP A 61 1.13 -13.81 6.61
C ASP A 61 1.58 -12.34 6.73
N ILE A 62 2.53 -12.05 7.63
CA ILE A 62 3.11 -10.71 7.81
C ILE A 62 4.49 -10.66 7.14
N PHE A 63 4.60 -9.84 6.11
CA PHE A 63 5.80 -9.69 5.27
C PHE A 63 6.53 -8.40 5.66
N VAL A 64 7.81 -8.51 6.05
CA VAL A 64 8.59 -7.39 6.58
C VAL A 64 9.84 -7.17 5.74
N ASP A 65 9.94 -6.01 5.10
CA ASP A 65 11.16 -5.54 4.43
C ASP A 65 11.89 -4.53 5.34
N GLU A 66 13.06 -4.95 5.87
CA GLU A 66 13.93 -4.12 6.68
C GLU A 66 15.04 -3.50 5.83
N GLY A 67 15.26 -2.20 5.97
CA GLY A 67 16.33 -1.50 5.25
C GLY A 67 16.10 -1.36 3.75
N ILE A 68 14.95 -1.76 3.22
CA ILE A 68 14.63 -1.69 1.80
C ILE A 68 14.09 -0.31 1.44
N SER A 69 14.63 0.27 0.36
CA SER A 69 14.19 1.58 -0.16
C SER A 69 12.74 1.52 -0.67
N GLY A 70 11.95 2.53 -0.29
CA GLY A 70 10.61 2.71 -0.85
C GLY A 70 10.60 3.03 -2.35
N GLY A 71 11.76 3.40 -2.93
CA GLY A 71 11.91 3.65 -4.36
C GLY A 71 11.92 2.39 -5.24
N ILE A 72 12.10 1.20 -4.64
CA ILE A 72 11.98 -0.07 -5.35
C ILE A 72 10.49 -0.40 -5.48
N PRO A 73 9.97 -0.75 -6.66
CA PRO A 73 8.58 -1.18 -6.83
C PRO A 73 8.20 -2.30 -5.87
N LEU A 74 6.98 -2.27 -5.33
CA LEU A 74 6.54 -3.20 -4.27
C LEU A 74 6.82 -4.67 -4.61
N TRP A 75 6.45 -5.10 -5.81
CA TRP A 75 6.57 -6.50 -6.23
C TRP A 75 8.02 -6.94 -6.52
N GLN A 76 8.95 -5.99 -6.64
CA GLN A 76 10.39 -6.28 -6.82
C GLN A 76 11.14 -6.34 -5.49
N ARG A 77 10.49 -5.96 -4.38
CA ARG A 77 11.08 -6.10 -3.04
C ARG A 77 11.03 -7.57 -2.60
N PRO A 78 12.01 -8.05 -1.80
CA PRO A 78 12.06 -9.45 -1.38
C PRO A 78 10.75 -9.94 -0.75
N GLN A 79 10.26 -9.23 0.26
CA GLN A 79 9.03 -9.62 0.97
C GLN A 79 7.77 -9.17 0.24
N GLY A 80 7.78 -8.03 -0.44
CA GLY A 80 6.68 -7.58 -1.28
C GLY A 80 6.35 -8.59 -2.39
N GLY A 81 7.37 -9.07 -3.12
CA GLY A 81 7.20 -10.09 -4.15
C GLY A 81 6.81 -11.46 -3.58
N ALA A 82 7.33 -11.85 -2.39
CA ALA A 82 6.93 -13.08 -1.72
C ALA A 82 5.45 -13.04 -1.30
N MET A 83 5.01 -11.90 -0.77
CA MET A 83 3.60 -11.64 -0.43
C MET A 83 2.68 -11.80 -1.62
N HIS A 84 2.99 -11.13 -2.75
CA HIS A 84 2.18 -11.20 -3.96
C HIS A 84 2.05 -12.63 -4.49
N ARG A 85 3.18 -13.37 -4.58
CA ARG A 85 3.15 -14.78 -4.97
C ARG A 85 2.29 -15.65 -4.04
N LYS A 86 2.32 -15.40 -2.72
CA LYS A 86 1.48 -16.11 -1.76
C LYS A 86 0.00 -15.79 -1.96
N MET A 87 -0.34 -14.50 -2.16
CA MET A 87 -1.71 -14.07 -2.43
C MET A 87 -2.28 -14.78 -3.66
N LEU A 88 -1.55 -14.78 -4.78
CA LEU A 88 -1.96 -15.45 -6.01
C LEU A 88 -2.12 -16.96 -5.82
N ARG A 89 -1.14 -17.63 -5.19
CA ARG A 89 -1.14 -19.08 -4.99
C ARG A 89 -2.27 -19.55 -4.09
N GLU A 90 -2.57 -18.82 -3.03
CA GLU A 90 -3.51 -19.23 -1.99
C GLU A 90 -4.88 -18.56 -2.11
N GLY A 91 -5.01 -17.57 -3.02
CA GLY A 91 -6.24 -16.81 -3.23
C GLY A 91 -6.58 -15.96 -1.99
N ILE A 92 -5.60 -15.28 -1.39
CA ILE A 92 -5.81 -14.42 -0.21
C ILE A 92 -6.24 -13.04 -0.69
N PRO A 93 -7.50 -12.60 -0.44
CA PRO A 93 -8.06 -11.44 -1.12
C PRO A 93 -7.67 -10.09 -0.52
N HIS A 94 -7.16 -10.06 0.72
CA HIS A 94 -6.90 -8.79 1.41
C HIS A 94 -5.42 -8.57 1.68
N VAL A 95 -4.92 -7.37 1.36
CA VAL A 95 -3.58 -6.91 1.75
C VAL A 95 -3.69 -5.69 2.65
N LEU A 96 -3.00 -5.72 3.78
CA LEU A 96 -3.02 -4.67 4.80
C LEU A 96 -1.67 -3.96 4.85
N SER A 97 -1.67 -2.63 4.95
CA SER A 97 -0.48 -1.86 5.29
C SER A 97 -0.83 -0.73 6.25
N LEU A 98 0.09 -0.36 7.13
CA LEU A 98 -0.18 0.71 8.08
C LEU A 98 -0.37 2.05 7.38
N LYS A 99 0.54 2.40 6.47
CA LYS A 99 0.51 3.66 5.72
C LYS A 99 0.87 3.42 4.26
N ILE A 100 0.38 4.28 3.38
CA ILE A 100 0.60 4.18 1.94
C ILE A 100 2.08 4.30 1.55
N ASP A 101 2.86 5.13 2.26
CA ASP A 101 4.29 5.33 2.04
C ASP A 101 5.16 4.13 2.44
N ARG A 102 4.61 3.15 3.13
CA ARG A 102 5.27 1.86 3.39
C ARG A 102 5.30 0.99 2.13
N MET A 103 4.22 1.02 1.38
CA MET A 103 4.11 0.26 0.13
C MET A 103 4.66 1.04 -1.07
N PHE A 104 4.34 2.32 -1.18
CA PHE A 104 4.60 3.13 -2.37
C PHE A 104 5.43 4.36 -2.03
N ARG A 105 6.30 4.77 -2.94
CA ARG A 105 7.03 6.04 -2.83
C ARG A 105 6.19 7.21 -3.31
N MET A 106 5.40 6.98 -4.35
CA MET A 106 4.57 7.98 -5.00
C MET A 106 3.12 7.50 -5.01
N VAL A 107 2.20 8.43 -4.91
CA VAL A 107 0.76 8.10 -4.93
C VAL A 107 0.34 7.56 -6.30
N SER A 108 0.99 7.99 -7.38
CA SER A 108 0.80 7.40 -8.71
C SER A 108 1.08 5.89 -8.76
N ASP A 109 2.14 5.45 -8.07
CA ASP A 109 2.48 4.03 -8.00
C ASP A 109 1.41 3.26 -7.23
N ALA A 110 0.86 3.89 -6.18
CA ALA A 110 -0.23 3.32 -5.40
C ALA A 110 -1.49 3.08 -6.25
N LEU A 111 -1.87 4.04 -7.10
CA LEU A 111 -3.06 3.90 -7.95
C LEU A 111 -2.91 2.76 -8.95
N ILE A 112 -1.78 2.70 -9.66
CA ILE A 112 -1.52 1.62 -10.63
C ILE A 112 -1.60 0.27 -9.92
N THR A 113 -0.94 0.13 -8.75
CA THR A 113 -0.95 -1.13 -8.00
C THR A 113 -2.33 -1.46 -7.44
N VAL A 114 -3.12 -0.47 -7.00
CA VAL A 114 -4.50 -0.71 -6.54
C VAL A 114 -5.39 -1.20 -7.68
N ASP A 115 -5.24 -0.63 -8.89
CA ASP A 115 -5.99 -1.08 -10.07
C ASP A 115 -5.56 -2.50 -10.50
N GLU A 116 -4.26 -2.80 -10.45
CA GLU A 116 -3.73 -4.16 -10.67
C GLU A 116 -4.33 -5.14 -9.66
N LEU A 117 -4.23 -4.85 -8.36
CA LEU A 117 -4.81 -5.68 -7.30
C LEU A 117 -6.31 -5.89 -7.48
N ALA A 118 -7.06 -4.82 -7.82
CA ALA A 118 -8.49 -4.91 -8.05
C ALA A 118 -8.83 -5.79 -9.25
N SER A 119 -8.03 -5.73 -10.34
CA SER A 119 -8.19 -6.59 -11.52
C SER A 119 -7.94 -8.07 -11.22
N GLU A 120 -7.08 -8.36 -10.25
CA GLU A 120 -6.78 -9.70 -9.75
C GLU A 120 -7.76 -10.17 -8.64
N GLY A 121 -8.73 -9.33 -8.26
CA GLY A 121 -9.72 -9.61 -7.22
C GLY A 121 -9.22 -9.38 -5.79
N PHE A 122 -8.15 -8.62 -5.62
CA PHE A 122 -7.58 -8.28 -4.32
C PHE A 122 -7.99 -6.88 -3.86
N THR A 123 -8.00 -6.68 -2.54
CA THR A 123 -8.37 -5.43 -1.88
C THR A 123 -7.22 -4.94 -1.00
N LEU A 124 -6.80 -3.68 -1.21
CA LEU A 124 -5.84 -3.01 -0.34
C LEU A 124 -6.56 -2.28 0.80
N HIS A 125 -6.06 -2.46 2.00
CA HIS A 125 -6.45 -1.72 3.19
C HIS A 125 -5.26 -0.90 3.70
N VAL A 126 -5.44 0.41 3.78
CA VAL A 126 -4.49 1.32 4.44
C VAL A 126 -5.05 1.67 5.81
N VAL A 127 -4.38 1.21 6.88
CA VAL A 127 -4.89 1.30 8.25
C VAL A 127 -4.87 2.73 8.79
N ASP A 128 -3.91 3.54 8.35
CA ASP A 128 -3.75 4.92 8.76
C ASP A 128 -3.46 5.80 7.53
N LEU A 129 -4.52 6.34 6.95
CA LEU A 129 -4.44 7.37 5.95
C LEU A 129 -4.94 8.67 6.56
N HIS A 130 -4.00 9.50 7.06
CA HIS A 130 -4.30 10.74 7.78
C HIS A 130 -5.25 10.56 8.98
N GLY A 131 -5.11 9.44 9.72
CA GLY A 131 -5.90 9.13 10.90
C GLY A 131 -7.13 8.26 10.65
N GLU A 132 -7.52 8.03 9.39
CA GLU A 132 -8.67 7.20 9.03
C GLU A 132 -8.25 5.98 8.21
N PRO A 133 -8.86 4.81 8.42
CA PRO A 133 -8.62 3.64 7.61
C PRO A 133 -9.32 3.73 6.26
N VAL A 134 -8.63 3.33 5.20
CA VAL A 134 -9.18 3.29 3.84
C VAL A 134 -9.18 1.86 3.31
N ASP A 135 -10.34 1.47 2.79
CA ASP A 135 -10.59 0.19 2.14
C ASP A 135 -10.88 0.44 0.66
N THR A 136 -9.99 -0.03 -0.22
CA THR A 136 -10.07 0.24 -1.66
C THR A 136 -11.19 -0.51 -2.37
N SER A 137 -11.85 -1.46 -1.72
CA SER A 137 -13.05 -2.10 -2.25
C SER A 137 -14.27 -1.18 -2.21
N SER A 138 -14.25 -0.18 -1.30
CA SER A 138 -15.35 0.77 -1.15
C SER A 138 -15.26 1.92 -2.17
N PRO A 139 -16.42 2.45 -2.66
CA PRO A 139 -16.43 3.63 -3.53
C PRO A 139 -15.73 4.84 -2.88
N THR A 140 -15.93 5.03 -1.58
CA THR A 140 -15.31 6.11 -0.80
C THR A 140 -13.78 5.95 -0.75
N GLY A 141 -13.28 4.73 -0.54
CA GLY A 141 -11.84 4.45 -0.54
C GLY A 141 -11.20 4.74 -1.90
N ARG A 142 -11.83 4.35 -3.00
CA ARG A 142 -11.37 4.68 -4.36
C ARG A 142 -11.38 6.17 -4.63
N PHE A 143 -12.41 6.87 -4.23
CA PHE A 143 -12.49 8.33 -4.34
C PHE A 143 -11.34 9.02 -3.60
N PHE A 144 -11.06 8.59 -2.36
CA PHE A 144 -9.92 9.10 -1.58
C PHE A 144 -8.57 8.89 -2.28
N LEU A 145 -8.32 7.69 -2.80
CA LEU A 145 -7.10 7.40 -3.55
C LEU A 145 -6.97 8.30 -4.80
N THR A 146 -8.07 8.53 -5.51
CA THR A 146 -8.09 9.41 -6.69
C THR A 146 -7.74 10.86 -6.32
N ILE A 147 -8.28 11.38 -5.22
CA ILE A 147 -7.92 12.72 -4.72
C ILE A 147 -6.44 12.79 -4.34
N LEU A 148 -5.93 11.81 -3.61
CA LEU A 148 -4.51 11.77 -3.23
C LEU A 148 -3.60 11.74 -4.45
N ALA A 149 -3.97 10.99 -5.50
CA ALA A 149 -3.21 10.97 -6.74
C ALA A 149 -3.19 12.33 -7.43
N ALA A 150 -4.34 12.98 -7.53
CA ALA A 150 -4.43 14.31 -8.11
C ALA A 150 -3.59 15.33 -7.33
N MET A 151 -3.60 15.26 -6.00
CA MET A 151 -2.75 16.10 -5.14
C MET A 151 -1.25 15.84 -5.37
N ALA A 152 -0.84 14.57 -5.45
CA ALA A 152 0.56 14.22 -5.69
C ALA A 152 1.04 14.64 -7.08
N GLU A 153 0.16 14.63 -8.07
CA GLU A 153 0.46 15.12 -9.41
C GLU A 153 0.61 16.64 -9.44
N MET A 154 -0.26 17.35 -8.74
CA MET A 154 -0.18 18.78 -8.55
C MET A 154 1.14 19.18 -7.83
N GLU A 155 1.52 18.50 -6.75
CA GLU A 155 2.78 18.76 -6.03
C GLU A 155 4.00 18.58 -6.94
N ARG A 156 4.01 17.52 -7.78
CA ARG A 156 5.08 17.30 -8.76
C ARG A 156 5.15 18.41 -9.80
N GLY A 157 4.00 18.88 -10.28
CA GLY A 157 3.90 20.02 -11.19
C GLY A 157 4.51 21.26 -10.59
N LEU A 158 4.14 21.60 -9.36
CA LEU A 158 4.68 22.76 -8.64
C LEU A 158 6.19 22.69 -8.39
N ILE A 159 6.72 21.49 -8.07
CA ILE A 159 8.17 21.29 -7.91
C ILE A 159 8.89 21.48 -9.25
N SER A 160 8.33 20.94 -10.34
CA SER A 160 8.87 21.09 -11.68
C SER A 160 8.92 22.56 -12.11
N GLU A 161 7.84 23.30 -11.92
CA GLU A 161 7.76 24.75 -12.22
C GLU A 161 8.81 25.55 -11.43
N ARG A 162 8.93 25.30 -10.12
CA ARG A 162 9.94 25.97 -9.28
C ARG A 162 11.36 25.65 -9.75
N THR A 163 11.63 24.41 -10.12
CA THR A 163 12.94 24.00 -10.64
C THR A 163 13.23 24.69 -11.97
N GLN A 164 12.25 24.75 -12.88
CA GLN A 164 12.39 25.44 -14.16
C GLN A 164 12.66 26.94 -13.98
N MET A 165 11.90 27.61 -13.11
CA MET A 165 12.13 29.03 -12.78
C MET A 165 13.53 29.27 -12.21
N GLY A 166 14.00 28.38 -11.31
CA GLY A 166 15.38 28.46 -10.78
C GLY A 166 16.44 28.30 -11.86
N MET A 167 16.26 27.34 -12.76
CA MET A 167 17.17 27.12 -13.90
C MET A 167 17.20 28.31 -14.85
N ASP A 168 16.05 28.90 -15.16
CA ASP A 168 15.95 30.05 -16.04
C ASP A 168 16.57 31.32 -15.42
N TYR A 169 16.42 31.49 -14.11
CA TYR A 169 17.12 32.54 -13.36
C TYR A 169 18.62 32.35 -13.45
N LEU A 170 19.16 31.17 -13.19
CA LEU A 170 20.61 30.91 -13.28
C LEU A 170 21.15 31.13 -14.70
N LYS A 171 20.42 30.74 -15.76
CA LYS A 171 20.80 31.04 -17.14
C LYS A 171 20.88 32.52 -17.43
N LYS A 172 19.94 33.33 -16.91
CA LYS A 172 19.95 34.79 -17.06
C LYS A 172 21.15 35.41 -16.35
N VAL A 173 21.43 35.00 -15.13
CA VAL A 173 22.59 35.47 -14.34
C VAL A 173 23.89 35.10 -15.04
N HIS A 174 24.06 33.86 -15.48
CA HIS A 174 25.26 33.42 -16.21
C HIS A 174 25.49 34.24 -17.48
N LYS A 175 24.45 34.58 -18.22
CA LYS A 175 24.54 35.41 -19.45
C LYS A 175 24.97 36.82 -19.16
N GLN A 176 24.66 37.38 -17.98
CA GLN A 176 25.09 38.73 -17.58
C GLN A 176 26.57 38.83 -17.19
N PHE A 177 27.15 37.70 -16.70
CA PHE A 177 28.57 37.66 -16.29
C PHE A 177 29.53 37.22 -17.41
N THR A 178 29.02 36.83 -18.59
CA THR A 178 29.83 36.35 -19.71
C THR A 178 29.88 37.35 -20.88
N GLN A 179 29.29 38.52 -20.70
CA GLN A 179 29.44 39.70 -21.57
C GLN A 179 30.38 40.73 -20.91
#